data_7b4c14a503a0492701ef64716e31468f
#
_entry.id   7b4c14a503a0492701ef64716e31468f
#
_cell.length_a   1.000
_cell.length_b   1.000
_cell.length_c   1.000
_cell.angle_alpha   90.00
_cell.angle_beta   90.00
_cell.angle_gamma   90.00
#
_symmetry.space_group_name_H-M   'P 1'
#
loop_
_entity.id
_entity.type
_entity.pdbx_description
1 polymer ?
#
loop_
_entity_poly.entity_id
_entity_poly.type
_entity_poly.pdbx_seq_one_letter_code
_entity_poly.pdbx_strand_id
1 'polypeptide(L)'
;NCQRIFICRQNLLYLHMQITKDILERYVKEGWLISQRHPTLPLTIYNYSQATQYEAKWDEVTLQCRGLVFDDGGNRVSHPFKKFFNIEENRHEPTEDFEIYEKVDGSLITVFNYNGEWVVSSRGSFTSEQAIAATKLFNELNYVGKVHSGINPNMTYLFELIAPWNRIVCDYGEREELILLGARGENFEASHAELSELAKMLGCNVTRKFNFEDYKEIQ
;
A
#
# COMPACT_ATOMS: atom_id res chain seq x y z
N ASN A 1 4.13 -3.95 -24.42
CA ASN A 1 3.10 -3.21 -23.66
C ASN A 1 2.64 -4.06 -22.50
N CYS A 2 3.20 -3.83 -21.31
CA CYS A 2 2.77 -4.48 -20.09
C CYS A 2 1.78 -3.55 -19.36
N GLN A 3 0.56 -3.43 -19.89
CA GLN A 3 -0.50 -2.68 -19.19
C GLN A 3 -1.28 -3.67 -18.33
N ARG A 4 -1.07 -3.62 -17.02
CA ARG A 4 -1.91 -4.28 -16.04
C ARG A 4 -2.92 -3.29 -15.50
N ILE A 5 -4.15 -3.72 -15.33
CA ILE A 5 -5.26 -2.90 -14.88
C ILE A 5 -5.70 -3.39 -13.50
N PHE A 6 -6.00 -2.46 -12.62
CA PHE A 6 -6.57 -2.71 -11.30
C PHE A 6 -7.96 -2.05 -11.21
N ILE A 7 -8.95 -2.80 -10.75
CA ILE A 7 -10.29 -2.29 -10.48
C ILE A 7 -10.42 -2.01 -9.00
N CYS A 8 -10.65 -0.75 -8.65
CA CYS A 8 -10.94 -0.33 -7.29
C CYS A 8 -12.44 -0.20 -7.10
N ARG A 9 -12.98 -0.82 -6.04
CA ARG A 9 -14.37 -0.60 -5.61
C ARG A 9 -14.38 0.61 -4.69
N GLN A 10 -15.21 1.60 -5.00
CA GLN A 10 -15.51 2.67 -4.06
C GLN A 10 -16.42 2.13 -2.94
N ASN A 11 -15.99 2.34 -1.70
CA ASN A 11 -16.77 2.31 -0.45
C ASN A 11 -17.76 1.16 -0.24
N LEU A 12 -17.26 0.01 0.16
CA LEU A 12 -18.04 -0.86 1.03
C LEU A 12 -17.75 -0.47 2.49
N LEU A 13 -18.72 0.18 3.13
CA LEU A 13 -18.80 0.32 4.59
C LEU A 13 -19.02 -1.09 5.18
N TYR A 14 -17.95 -1.90 5.22
CA TYR A 14 -17.99 -3.11 6.03
C TYR A 14 -17.86 -2.70 7.49
N LEU A 15 -18.71 -3.26 8.33
CA LEU A 15 -18.45 -3.38 9.76
C LEU A 15 -17.11 -4.07 9.93
N HIS A 16 -16.04 -3.29 10.05
CA HIS A 16 -14.69 -3.82 10.19
C HIS A 16 -14.55 -4.41 11.58
N MET A 17 -14.21 -5.68 11.64
CA MET A 17 -13.69 -6.27 12.87
C MET A 17 -12.47 -5.43 13.30
N GLN A 18 -12.52 -4.90 14.50
CA GLN A 18 -11.40 -4.15 15.07
C GLN A 18 -10.24 -5.13 15.30
N ILE A 19 -9.22 -5.04 14.45
CA ILE A 19 -8.02 -5.85 14.59
C ILE A 19 -7.21 -5.29 15.76
N THR A 20 -6.92 -6.16 16.73
CA THR A 20 -6.05 -5.84 17.86
C THR A 20 -4.68 -6.51 17.69
N LYS A 21 -3.67 -6.00 18.40
CA LYS A 21 -2.32 -6.59 18.38
C LYS A 21 -2.34 -8.05 18.84
N ASP A 22 -3.16 -8.40 19.83
CA ASP A 22 -3.30 -9.78 20.33
C ASP A 22 -3.81 -10.76 19.25
N ILE A 23 -4.74 -10.30 18.43
CA ILE A 23 -5.23 -11.08 17.28
C ILE A 23 -4.08 -11.30 16.29
N LEU A 24 -3.32 -10.28 15.96
CA LEU A 24 -2.17 -10.37 15.04
C LEU A 24 -1.11 -11.32 15.55
N GLU A 25 -0.73 -11.21 16.83
CA GLU A 25 0.27 -12.09 17.46
C GLU A 25 -0.19 -13.56 17.47
N ARG A 26 -1.47 -13.81 17.66
CA ARG A 26 -2.03 -15.16 17.54
C ARG A 26 -1.88 -15.69 16.10
N TYR A 27 -2.21 -14.90 15.10
CA TYR A 27 -2.07 -15.28 13.69
C TYR A 27 -0.61 -15.49 13.26
N VAL A 28 0.32 -14.75 13.86
CA VAL A 28 1.77 -14.99 13.69
C VAL A 28 2.15 -16.36 14.28
N LYS A 29 1.68 -16.67 15.48
CA LYS A 29 1.91 -17.95 16.14
C LYS A 29 1.36 -19.15 15.37
N GLU A 30 0.19 -18.97 14.74
CA GLU A 30 -0.47 -19.96 13.89
C GLU A 30 0.19 -20.08 12.50
N GLY A 31 1.14 -19.20 12.14
CA GLY A 31 1.86 -19.22 10.86
C GLY A 31 1.12 -18.52 9.71
N TRP A 32 -0.04 -17.91 9.95
CA TRP A 32 -0.80 -17.19 8.92
C TRP A 32 -0.26 -15.80 8.63
N LEU A 33 0.41 -15.18 9.59
CA LEU A 33 1.10 -13.91 9.43
C LEU A 33 2.59 -14.06 9.70
N ILE A 34 3.36 -13.14 9.14
CA ILE A 34 4.74 -12.85 9.51
C ILE A 34 4.80 -11.44 10.08
N SER A 35 5.74 -11.21 10.98
CA SER A 35 5.98 -9.89 11.56
C SER A 35 7.45 -9.53 11.60
N GLN A 36 7.76 -8.26 11.56
CA GLN A 36 9.10 -7.73 11.78
C GLN A 36 9.03 -6.52 12.72
N ARG A 37 9.91 -6.49 13.70
CA ARG A 37 10.12 -5.31 14.55
C ARG A 37 10.95 -4.26 13.82
N HIS A 38 10.58 -2.99 14.03
CA HIS A 38 11.44 -1.88 13.61
C HIS A 38 12.74 -1.88 14.40
N PRO A 39 13.90 -1.59 13.79
CA PRO A 39 15.20 -1.66 14.48
C PRO A 39 15.32 -0.77 15.70
N THR A 40 14.69 0.40 15.70
CA THR A 40 14.86 1.44 16.74
C THR A 40 13.54 1.95 17.33
N LEU A 41 12.44 1.93 16.56
CA LEU A 41 11.13 2.43 17.01
C LEU A 41 10.30 1.29 17.62
N PRO A 42 9.37 1.59 18.54
CA PRO A 42 8.48 0.59 19.14
C PRO A 42 7.34 0.21 18.19
N LEU A 43 7.68 -0.24 16.98
CA LEU A 43 6.78 -0.58 15.89
C LEU A 43 6.96 -2.02 15.44
N THR A 44 5.84 -2.65 15.06
CA THR A 44 5.81 -3.99 14.45
C THR A 44 4.97 -3.95 13.18
N ILE A 45 5.54 -4.41 12.06
CA ILE A 45 4.84 -4.57 10.78
C ILE A 45 4.37 -6.02 10.63
N TYR A 46 3.15 -6.18 10.11
CA TYR A 46 2.52 -7.47 9.87
C TYR A 46 2.18 -7.63 8.39
N ASN A 47 2.45 -8.82 7.88
CA ASN A 47 2.10 -9.21 6.50
C ASN A 47 1.59 -10.65 6.49
N TYR A 48 0.71 -10.98 5.54
CA TYR A 48 0.30 -12.37 5.36
C TYR A 48 1.50 -13.24 4.95
N SER A 49 1.52 -14.48 5.43
CA SER A 49 2.59 -15.43 5.16
C SER A 49 2.44 -16.10 3.78
N GLN A 50 3.46 -16.85 3.36
CA GLN A 50 3.36 -17.71 2.19
C GLN A 50 2.32 -18.81 2.40
N ALA A 51 2.19 -19.36 3.60
CA ALA A 51 1.17 -20.36 3.93
C ALA A 51 -0.24 -19.82 3.68
N THR A 52 -0.52 -18.58 4.13
CA THR A 52 -1.79 -17.90 3.86
C THR A 52 -2.10 -17.83 2.37
N GLN A 53 -1.10 -17.54 1.55
CA GLN A 53 -1.27 -17.44 0.10
C GLN A 53 -1.49 -18.80 -0.56
N TYR A 54 -0.73 -19.83 -0.17
CA TYR A 54 -0.83 -21.17 -0.75
C TYR A 54 -2.13 -21.89 -0.35
N GLU A 55 -2.56 -21.72 0.90
CA GLU A 55 -3.77 -22.37 1.43
C GLU A 55 -5.03 -21.51 1.21
N ALA A 56 -4.88 -20.35 0.57
CA ALA A 56 -5.95 -19.38 0.35
C ALA A 56 -6.70 -19.01 1.65
N LYS A 57 -5.97 -18.92 2.76
CA LYS A 57 -6.49 -18.57 4.09
C LYS A 57 -6.78 -17.06 4.18
N TRP A 58 -7.78 -16.63 3.42
CA TRP A 58 -8.20 -15.25 3.35
C TRP A 58 -9.41 -15.00 4.24
N ASP A 59 -9.20 -14.24 5.29
CA ASP A 59 -10.22 -13.77 6.23
C ASP A 59 -10.01 -12.27 6.54
N GLU A 60 -10.88 -11.70 7.38
CA GLU A 60 -10.83 -10.28 7.73
C GLU A 60 -9.47 -9.82 8.29
N VAL A 61 -8.72 -10.69 8.93
CA VAL A 61 -7.39 -10.39 9.49
C VAL A 61 -6.33 -10.45 8.40
N THR A 62 -6.22 -11.58 7.71
CA THR A 62 -5.17 -11.81 6.70
C THR A 62 -5.29 -10.86 5.52
N LEU A 63 -6.52 -10.49 5.10
CA LEU A 63 -6.77 -9.52 4.05
C LEU A 63 -6.26 -8.11 4.39
N GLN A 64 -6.28 -7.72 5.68
CA GLN A 64 -5.81 -6.40 6.11
C GLN A 64 -4.29 -6.35 6.35
N CYS A 65 -3.65 -7.51 6.52
CA CYS A 65 -2.22 -7.61 6.82
C CYS A 65 -1.37 -7.59 5.55
N ARG A 66 -1.20 -6.40 4.97
CA ARG A 66 -0.35 -6.13 3.80
C ARG A 66 0.53 -4.91 4.04
N GLY A 67 1.38 -4.98 5.08
CA GLY A 67 2.17 -3.85 5.58
C GLY A 67 1.46 -3.08 6.70
N LEU A 68 0.61 -3.76 7.45
CA LEU A 68 -0.09 -3.19 8.59
C LEU A 68 0.88 -3.00 9.76
N VAL A 69 0.94 -1.80 10.34
CA VAL A 69 1.86 -1.47 11.42
C VAL A 69 1.10 -1.10 12.70
N PHE A 70 1.56 -1.68 13.80
CA PHE A 70 1.12 -1.37 15.16
C PHE A 70 2.30 -0.92 16.02
N ASP A 71 2.03 -0.02 16.96
CA ASP A 71 2.99 0.34 18.01
C ASP A 71 2.94 -0.65 19.19
N ASP A 72 3.84 -0.47 20.16
CA ASP A 72 3.85 -1.31 21.35
C ASP A 72 2.69 -1.05 22.29
N GLY A 73 2.04 0.11 22.18
CA GLY A 73 0.79 0.43 22.88
C GLY A 73 -0.43 -0.26 22.30
N GLY A 74 -0.30 -0.98 21.19
CA GLY A 74 -1.41 -1.65 20.49
C GLY A 74 -2.21 -0.71 19.60
N ASN A 75 -1.72 0.48 19.29
CA ASN A 75 -2.36 1.40 18.37
C ASN A 75 -1.96 1.07 16.92
N ARG A 76 -2.93 1.10 16.02
CA ARG A 76 -2.70 1.02 14.58
C ARG A 76 -2.12 2.34 14.09
N VAL A 77 -0.95 2.31 13.46
CA VAL A 77 -0.24 3.51 13.01
C VAL A 77 -0.15 3.64 11.48
N SER A 78 -0.50 2.60 10.73
CA SER A 78 -0.58 2.65 9.27
C SER A 78 -1.89 2.08 8.74
N HIS A 79 -2.35 2.61 7.59
CA HIS A 79 -3.59 2.20 6.91
C HIS A 79 -3.30 1.73 5.48
N PRO A 80 -2.59 0.59 5.27
CA PRO A 80 -2.25 0.09 3.94
C PRO A 80 -3.49 -0.39 3.19
N PHE A 81 -3.33 -0.62 1.88
CA PHE A 81 -4.36 -1.32 1.10
C PHE A 81 -4.55 -2.74 1.64
N LYS A 82 -5.80 -3.19 1.67
CA LYS A 82 -6.11 -4.60 1.87
C LYS A 82 -5.52 -5.45 0.72
N LYS A 83 -5.37 -6.75 0.95
CA LYS A 83 -5.09 -7.68 -0.15
C LYS A 83 -6.23 -7.60 -1.17
N PHE A 84 -5.88 -7.43 -2.39
CA PHE A 84 -6.77 -7.53 -3.55
C PHE A 84 -6.26 -8.63 -4.49
N PHE A 85 -7.15 -9.14 -5.31
CA PHE A 85 -6.92 -10.27 -6.19
C PHE A 85 -6.93 -9.81 -7.64
N ASN A 86 -6.31 -10.59 -8.53
CA ASN A 86 -6.46 -10.37 -9.96
C ASN A 86 -7.91 -10.65 -10.37
N ILE A 87 -8.35 -10.09 -11.50
CA ILE A 87 -9.71 -10.28 -12.02
C ILE A 87 -10.02 -11.77 -12.21
N GLU A 88 -9.06 -12.52 -12.71
CA GLU A 88 -9.20 -13.97 -12.96
C GLU A 88 -9.34 -14.80 -11.67
N GLU A 89 -8.79 -14.30 -10.56
CA GLU A 89 -8.90 -14.91 -9.22
C GLU A 89 -10.23 -14.55 -8.56
N ASN A 90 -10.82 -13.42 -8.93
CA ASN A 90 -12.03 -12.87 -8.32
C ASN A 90 -13.21 -13.09 -9.26
N ARG A 91 -13.96 -14.16 -9.04
CA ARG A 91 -15.09 -14.61 -9.88
C ARG A 91 -16.35 -13.72 -9.80
N HIS A 92 -16.24 -12.53 -9.22
CA HIS A 92 -17.36 -11.58 -9.11
C HIS A 92 -17.19 -10.43 -10.08
N GLU A 93 -18.11 -10.31 -11.00
CA GLU A 93 -18.25 -9.09 -11.79
C GLU A 93 -18.64 -7.94 -10.86
N PRO A 94 -18.05 -6.73 -11.02
CA PRO A 94 -18.47 -5.56 -10.28
C PRO A 94 -19.93 -5.24 -10.63
N THR A 95 -20.78 -5.11 -9.61
CA THR A 95 -22.20 -4.71 -9.77
C THR A 95 -22.43 -3.28 -9.32
N GLU A 96 -21.40 -2.61 -8.81
CA GLU A 96 -21.40 -1.24 -8.30
C GLU A 96 -20.48 -0.38 -9.18
N ASP A 97 -20.59 0.94 -9.04
CA ASP A 97 -19.66 1.88 -9.67
C ASP A 97 -18.22 1.56 -9.28
N PHE A 98 -17.32 1.52 -10.24
CA PHE A 98 -15.92 1.21 -10.03
C PHE A 98 -15.01 2.17 -10.80
N GLU A 99 -13.81 2.31 -10.32
CA GLU A 99 -12.74 3.05 -10.97
C GLU A 99 -11.62 2.11 -11.43
N ILE A 100 -11.01 2.45 -12.55
CA ILE A 100 -9.96 1.64 -13.17
C ILE A 100 -8.65 2.40 -13.10
N TYR A 101 -7.64 1.74 -12.55
CA TYR A 101 -6.30 2.28 -12.41
C TYR A 101 -5.26 1.41 -13.08
N GLU A 102 -4.18 2.04 -13.54
CA GLU A 102 -2.98 1.32 -13.92
C GLU A 102 -2.45 0.54 -12.71
N LYS A 103 -2.25 -0.75 -12.87
CA LYS A 103 -1.52 -1.54 -11.89
C LYS A 103 -0.03 -1.43 -12.18
N VAL A 104 0.61 -0.46 -11.57
CA VAL A 104 2.07 -0.31 -11.62
C VAL A 104 2.72 -1.58 -11.08
N ASP A 105 3.79 -2.03 -11.72
CA ASP A 105 4.45 -3.31 -11.44
C ASP A 105 5.81 -3.09 -10.80
N GLY A 106 5.84 -3.14 -9.49
CA GLY A 106 7.02 -2.91 -8.67
C GLY A 106 6.85 -3.46 -7.27
N SER A 107 7.28 -2.71 -6.28
CA SER A 107 7.14 -3.06 -4.87
C SER A 107 6.32 -2.03 -4.10
N LEU A 108 5.28 -2.51 -3.41
CA LEU A 108 4.45 -1.66 -2.56
C LEU A 108 5.29 -1.08 -1.41
N ILE A 109 5.23 0.24 -1.29
CA ILE A 109 5.85 1.03 -0.23
C ILE A 109 4.77 1.76 0.55
N THR A 110 4.90 1.73 1.85
CA THR A 110 4.01 2.42 2.78
C THR A 110 4.81 3.47 3.54
N VAL A 111 4.30 4.71 3.53
CA VAL A 111 4.89 5.85 4.26
C VAL A 111 3.85 6.39 5.22
N PHE A 112 4.23 6.54 6.48
CA PHE A 112 3.35 7.05 7.54
C PHE A 112 4.16 7.84 8.57
N ASN A 113 3.49 8.68 9.34
CA ASN A 113 4.13 9.44 10.41
C ASN A 113 3.97 8.73 11.75
N TYR A 114 5.06 8.65 12.51
CA TYR A 114 5.03 8.18 13.88
C TYR A 114 5.78 9.16 14.78
N ASN A 115 5.06 9.82 15.69
CA ASN A 115 5.61 10.80 16.64
C ASN A 115 6.43 11.93 15.96
N GLY A 116 6.01 12.39 14.78
CA GLY A 116 6.68 13.47 14.04
C GLY A 116 7.77 12.98 13.09
N GLU A 117 8.07 11.69 13.05
CA GLU A 117 9.03 11.06 12.14
C GLU A 117 8.32 10.30 11.02
N TRP A 118 8.77 10.50 9.78
CA TRP A 118 8.27 9.74 8.64
C TRP A 118 8.97 8.39 8.56
N VAL A 119 8.16 7.32 8.60
CA VAL A 119 8.61 5.94 8.54
C VAL A 119 8.22 5.35 7.19
N VAL A 120 9.18 4.69 6.55
CA VAL A 120 9.01 4.02 5.25
C VAL A 120 9.17 2.52 5.44
N SER A 121 8.26 1.75 4.85
CA SER A 121 8.35 0.29 4.84
C SER A 121 7.97 -0.28 3.47
N SER A 122 8.52 -1.43 3.16
CA SER A 122 7.95 -2.29 2.12
C SER A 122 6.73 -3.04 2.68
N ARG A 123 6.13 -3.91 1.89
CA ARG A 123 4.96 -4.70 2.30
C ARG A 123 5.11 -5.49 3.61
N GLY A 124 6.31 -5.83 4.01
CA GLY A 124 6.53 -6.65 5.22
C GLY A 124 7.84 -6.34 5.95
N SER A 125 8.56 -5.28 5.59
CA SER A 125 9.86 -4.99 6.17
C SER A 125 10.17 -3.51 6.21
N PHE A 126 10.83 -3.09 7.30
CA PHE A 126 11.43 -1.76 7.43
C PHE A 126 12.88 -1.71 6.91
N THR A 127 13.50 -2.87 6.66
CA THR A 127 14.93 -2.99 6.37
C THR A 127 15.24 -3.72 5.08
N SER A 128 14.22 -4.04 4.26
CA SER A 128 14.44 -4.61 2.95
C SER A 128 15.13 -3.60 2.02
N GLU A 129 15.77 -4.09 0.97
CA GLU A 129 16.39 -3.28 -0.07
C GLU A 129 15.39 -2.24 -0.63
N GLN A 130 14.15 -2.67 -0.85
CA GLN A 130 13.06 -1.81 -1.32
C GLN A 130 12.71 -0.71 -0.30
N ALA A 131 12.65 -1.05 1.00
CA ALA A 131 12.37 -0.06 2.04
C ALA A 131 13.49 0.98 2.16
N ILE A 132 14.74 0.54 2.07
CA ILE A 132 15.93 1.41 2.12
C ILE A 132 15.96 2.36 0.92
N ALA A 133 15.79 1.82 -0.29
CA ALA A 133 15.76 2.64 -1.50
C ALA A 133 14.59 3.63 -1.50
N ALA A 134 13.40 3.16 -1.11
CA ALA A 134 12.23 4.03 -1.00
C ALA A 134 12.40 5.13 0.05
N THR A 135 13.07 4.85 1.17
CA THR A 135 13.40 5.88 2.17
C THR A 135 14.27 6.99 1.58
N LYS A 136 15.28 6.61 0.80
CA LYS A 136 16.15 7.57 0.10
C LYS A 136 15.33 8.42 -0.88
N LEU A 137 14.58 7.79 -1.76
CA LEU A 137 13.74 8.48 -2.75
C LEU A 137 12.70 9.39 -2.08
N PHE A 138 12.02 8.93 -1.04
CA PHE A 138 11.06 9.74 -0.30
C PHE A 138 11.70 10.98 0.33
N ASN A 139 12.88 10.85 0.90
CA ASN A 139 13.63 11.97 1.44
C ASN A 139 14.08 12.96 0.35
N GLU A 140 14.39 12.49 -0.85
CA GLU A 140 14.73 13.33 -2.00
C GLU A 140 13.50 14.11 -2.50
N LEU A 141 12.30 13.49 -2.55
CA LEU A 141 11.05 14.19 -2.84
C LEU A 141 10.80 15.34 -1.85
N ASN A 142 11.02 15.11 -0.58
CA ASN A 142 10.91 16.13 0.46
C ASN A 142 11.90 17.29 0.31
N TYR A 143 13.12 17.02 -0.17
CA TYR A 143 14.17 18.02 -0.27
C TYR A 143 13.85 19.11 -1.32
N VAL A 144 13.23 18.72 -2.42
CA VAL A 144 12.88 19.64 -3.53
C VAL A 144 11.74 20.60 -3.15
N GLY A 145 10.83 20.21 -2.25
CA GLY A 145 9.58 20.91 -2.03
C GLY A 145 9.32 21.54 -0.67
N LYS A 146 10.16 21.40 0.34
CA LYS A 146 9.86 21.78 1.75
C LYS A 146 8.62 21.05 2.29
N VAL A 147 8.40 19.84 1.90
CA VAL A 147 7.11 19.13 1.94
C VAL A 147 6.73 18.63 3.33
N HIS A 148 7.63 18.61 4.32
CA HIS A 148 7.24 18.23 5.68
C HIS A 148 6.07 19.06 6.25
N SER A 149 5.83 20.26 5.71
CA SER A 149 4.71 21.13 6.14
C SER A 149 3.41 20.95 5.35
N GLY A 150 3.40 20.15 4.28
CA GLY A 150 2.26 20.06 3.35
C GLY A 150 1.54 18.70 3.34
N ILE A 151 2.16 17.62 3.83
CA ILE A 151 1.51 16.32 3.90
C ILE A 151 0.93 16.06 5.29
N ASN A 152 -0.27 15.48 5.30
CA ASN A 152 -1.01 15.25 6.55
C ASN A 152 -0.38 14.08 7.34
N PRO A 153 0.15 14.31 8.56
CA PRO A 153 0.78 13.27 9.38
C PRO A 153 -0.19 12.18 9.85
N ASN A 154 -1.50 12.40 9.76
CA ASN A 154 -2.51 11.40 10.13
C ASN A 154 -2.88 10.48 8.95
N MET A 155 -2.19 10.59 7.84
CA MET A 155 -2.41 9.79 6.64
C MET A 155 -1.27 8.79 6.42
N THR A 156 -1.61 7.68 5.81
CA THR A 156 -0.68 6.71 5.25
C THR A 156 -0.63 6.90 3.74
N TYR A 157 0.54 7.11 3.20
CA TYR A 157 0.79 7.27 1.77
C TYR A 157 1.32 5.97 1.19
N LEU A 158 0.77 5.57 0.07
CA LEU A 158 1.05 4.31 -0.58
C LEU A 158 1.68 4.58 -1.94
N PHE A 159 2.84 4.01 -2.17
CA PHE A 159 3.60 4.16 -3.40
C PHE A 159 3.91 2.79 -3.99
N GLU A 160 4.21 2.78 -5.29
CA GLU A 160 4.90 1.67 -5.92
C GLU A 160 6.32 2.11 -6.25
N LEU A 161 7.31 1.38 -5.75
CA LEU A 161 8.71 1.55 -6.11
C LEU A 161 8.97 0.81 -7.41
N ILE A 162 9.32 1.55 -8.46
CA ILE A 162 9.85 1.00 -9.69
C ILE A 162 11.34 1.33 -9.80
N ALA A 163 12.13 0.35 -10.19
CA ALA A 163 13.56 0.51 -10.42
C ALA A 163 14.06 -0.62 -11.34
N PRO A 164 15.15 -0.42 -12.11
CA PRO A 164 15.72 -1.48 -12.97
C PRO A 164 16.08 -2.75 -12.18
N TRP A 165 16.65 -2.58 -11.00
CA TRP A 165 17.02 -3.68 -10.08
C TRP A 165 15.82 -4.32 -9.36
N ASN A 166 14.64 -3.66 -9.33
CA ASN A 166 13.40 -4.13 -8.69
C ASN A 166 12.35 -4.53 -9.73
N ARG A 167 12.77 -4.95 -10.91
CA ARG A 167 11.87 -5.38 -11.99
C ARG A 167 11.15 -6.67 -11.63
N ILE A 168 9.82 -6.68 -11.70
CA ILE A 168 8.98 -7.86 -11.50
C ILE A 168 8.62 -8.47 -12.87
N VAL A 169 7.84 -7.76 -13.69
CA VAL A 169 7.45 -8.17 -15.04
C VAL A 169 7.68 -7.03 -16.04
N CYS A 170 7.14 -5.84 -15.74
CA CYS A 170 7.20 -4.70 -16.62
C CYS A 170 8.59 -4.07 -16.62
N ASP A 171 9.05 -3.70 -17.80
CA ASP A 171 10.30 -2.97 -17.98
C ASP A 171 10.01 -1.47 -18.08
N TYR A 172 10.43 -0.72 -17.09
CA TYR A 172 10.31 0.73 -17.03
C TYR A 172 11.59 1.46 -17.47
N GLY A 173 12.55 0.74 -18.07
CA GLY A 173 13.88 1.26 -18.45
C GLY A 173 14.70 1.65 -17.22
N GLU A 174 15.41 2.76 -17.33
CA GLU A 174 16.30 3.28 -16.26
C GLU A 174 15.56 4.07 -15.17
N ARG A 175 14.22 4.05 -15.17
CA ARG A 175 13.43 4.79 -14.17
C ARG A 175 13.60 4.18 -12.79
N GLU A 176 13.93 5.03 -11.83
CA GLU A 176 13.95 4.70 -10.39
C GLU A 176 13.16 5.76 -9.65
N GLU A 177 11.93 5.44 -9.24
CA GLU A 177 11.02 6.41 -8.64
C GLU A 177 9.93 5.77 -7.77
N LEU A 178 9.27 6.62 -6.98
CA LEU A 178 8.06 6.31 -6.24
C LEU A 178 6.85 6.85 -7.00
N ILE A 179 5.92 5.97 -7.39
CA ILE A 179 4.65 6.34 -8.02
C ILE A 179 3.57 6.32 -6.95
N LEU A 180 2.88 7.43 -6.72
CA LEU A 180 1.81 7.54 -5.73
C LEU A 180 0.59 6.72 -6.17
N LEU A 181 0.17 5.80 -5.31
CA LEU A 181 -0.99 4.92 -5.53
C LEU A 181 -2.21 5.36 -4.74
N GLY A 182 -2.01 5.89 -3.53
CA GLY A 182 -3.08 6.23 -2.62
C GLY A 182 -2.62 7.00 -1.39
N ALA A 183 -3.57 7.61 -0.71
CA ALA A 183 -3.39 8.23 0.59
C ALA A 183 -4.63 7.92 1.45
N ARG A 184 -4.41 7.32 2.62
CA ARG A 184 -5.49 6.76 3.45
C ARG A 184 -5.31 7.11 4.91
N GLY A 185 -6.42 7.38 5.58
CA GLY A 185 -6.53 7.44 7.03
C GLY A 185 -7.43 6.32 7.56
N GLU A 186 -7.82 6.41 8.81
CA GLU A 186 -8.69 5.41 9.43
C GLU A 186 -10.05 5.29 8.71
N ASN A 187 -10.67 6.42 8.39
CA ASN A 187 -12.00 6.49 7.76
C ASN A 187 -11.99 7.34 6.48
N PHE A 188 -10.85 7.50 5.86
CA PHE A 188 -10.68 8.35 4.69
C PHE A 188 -9.75 7.69 3.67
N GLU A 189 -10.12 7.84 2.41
CA GLU A 189 -9.28 7.49 1.26
C GLU A 189 -9.34 8.64 0.25
N ALA A 190 -8.17 9.14 -0.17
CA ALA A 190 -8.08 10.24 -1.10
C ALA A 190 -8.60 9.84 -2.49
N SER A 191 -9.41 10.68 -3.10
CA SER A 191 -9.82 10.57 -4.48
C SER A 191 -8.63 10.72 -5.43
N HIS A 192 -8.77 10.26 -6.68
CA HIS A 192 -7.70 10.43 -7.68
C HIS A 192 -7.38 11.91 -7.97
N ALA A 193 -8.35 12.81 -7.87
CA ALA A 193 -8.11 14.24 -8.00
C ALA A 193 -7.22 14.77 -6.87
N GLU A 194 -7.51 14.41 -5.62
CA GLU A 194 -6.67 14.75 -4.46
C GLU A 194 -5.28 14.15 -4.55
N LEU A 195 -5.17 12.89 -5.01
CA LEU A 195 -3.87 12.25 -5.26
C LEU A 195 -3.06 12.96 -6.34
N SER A 196 -3.72 13.45 -7.40
CA SER A 196 -3.05 14.19 -8.46
C SER A 196 -2.48 15.52 -7.97
N GLU A 197 -3.21 16.25 -7.13
CA GLU A 197 -2.70 17.49 -6.50
C GLU A 197 -1.58 17.18 -5.51
N LEU A 198 -1.72 16.13 -4.71
CA LEU A 198 -0.69 15.68 -3.79
C LEU A 198 0.59 15.28 -4.53
N ALA A 199 0.49 14.54 -5.61
CA ALA A 199 1.64 14.14 -6.43
C ALA A 199 2.38 15.34 -7.03
N LYS A 200 1.67 16.35 -7.51
CA LYS A 200 2.26 17.62 -7.96
C LYS A 200 3.03 18.32 -6.82
N MET A 201 2.44 18.36 -5.63
CA MET A 201 3.06 18.96 -4.45
C MET A 201 4.32 18.20 -4.01
N LEU A 202 4.29 16.86 -4.09
CA LEU A 202 5.41 15.98 -3.77
C LEU A 202 6.49 15.97 -4.86
N GLY A 203 6.16 16.38 -6.08
CA GLY A 203 7.05 16.25 -7.23
C GLY A 203 7.23 14.82 -7.71
N CYS A 204 6.21 13.95 -7.53
CA CYS A 204 6.22 12.56 -7.99
C CYS A 204 5.12 12.29 -9.01
N ASN A 205 5.17 11.11 -9.64
CA ASN A 205 4.10 10.64 -10.50
C ASN A 205 2.97 10.00 -9.67
N VAL A 206 1.74 10.04 -10.19
CA VAL A 206 0.57 9.35 -9.65
C VAL A 206 0.16 8.24 -10.60
N THR A 207 -0.43 7.16 -10.08
CA THR A 207 -0.99 6.09 -10.89
C THR A 207 -2.04 6.62 -11.87
N ARG A 208 -2.03 6.12 -13.09
CA ARG A 208 -2.96 6.55 -14.14
C ARG A 208 -4.35 6.00 -13.89
N LYS A 209 -5.37 6.87 -14.00
CA LYS A 209 -6.79 6.48 -14.02
C LYS A 209 -7.27 6.37 -15.46
N PHE A 210 -8.02 5.33 -15.75
CA PHE A 210 -8.66 5.11 -17.05
C PHE A 210 -10.16 5.41 -16.95
N ASN A 211 -10.71 5.94 -18.04
CA ASN A 211 -12.16 6.16 -18.19
C ASN A 211 -12.69 5.07 -19.11
N PHE A 212 -13.17 3.99 -18.53
CA PHE A 212 -13.94 2.97 -19.23
C PHE A 212 -15.37 3.00 -18.70
N GLU A 213 -16.35 2.95 -19.63
CA GLU A 213 -17.76 2.94 -19.27
C GLU A 213 -18.28 1.52 -19.04
N ASP A 214 -17.61 0.52 -19.60
CA ASP A 214 -17.97 -0.89 -19.46
C ASP A 214 -16.76 -1.75 -19.06
N TYR A 215 -16.92 -2.50 -17.98
CA TYR A 215 -15.94 -3.49 -17.51
C TYR A 215 -15.58 -4.54 -18.58
N LYS A 216 -16.52 -4.90 -19.45
CA LYS A 216 -16.33 -5.88 -20.53
C LYS A 216 -15.35 -5.44 -21.60
N GLU A 217 -15.07 -4.14 -21.71
CA GLU A 217 -14.07 -3.61 -22.62
C GLU A 217 -12.62 -3.89 -22.13
N ILE A 218 -12.48 -4.35 -20.90
CA ILE A 218 -11.17 -4.56 -20.25
C ILE A 218 -10.67 -5.99 -20.42
N GLN A 219 -11.55 -6.93 -20.76
CA GLN A 219 -11.23 -8.34 -21.02
C GLN A 219 -10.78 -8.55 -22.47
#